data_574618f2d5cd12bbd1c92dc73b7e53dd
#
_entry.id   574618f2d5cd12bbd1c92dc73b7e53dd
#
_cell.length_a   1.000
_cell.length_b   1.000
_cell.length_c   1.000
_cell.angle_alpha   90.00
_cell.angle_beta   90.00
_cell.angle_gamma   90.00
#
_symmetry.space_group_name_H-M   'P 1'
#
loop_
_entity.id
_entity.type
_entity.pdbx_description
1 polymer ?
#
loop_
_entity_poly.entity_id
_entity_poly.type
_entity_poly.pdbx_seq_one_letter_code
_entity_poly.pdbx_strand_id
1 'polypeptide(L)'
;MNKKTVLLAAVLVIVGAAVFFRAASTEVPAGAATRQFARHRGPRFEVNGKPFRFVGANVAVMYRDEDRERMPETLRQAAQLGIKVVRVWAFGEGGPNDVKPIADFDDWPRNHSFRLTPDQWNEEAFVHLDKVLAEAAKNNLYVQLCLTNWWRDTGGVTQYLRWAGINDAADDKFRHGINNELAILFYTNPETRRLYREHIEKVVTRRNTITGVLYRDDPTVFSWELMNEAQVITGRWDERRRWIAEMSEYIKSLDPNHMVSPGTWGYRSAAERREWLADHSLRTIDYCDVHNYPRDDHDSFVDSPKTLAEFVENRAAAAFSISKPLVFGEFGMGVEGHNGASQADWFQTFFESNARAGSGGAMFWILTPDPRRGYGVTYSTPRDAQVFSKINQAAKTFASLAAAEPQQRLADAQRHLVPRQFAWNKSIADVEAMPQMTVREDKSILYQFKPGMASAQRFEKIGSGPGYIWGYGSGYLEYAIGERADRRRVSEIIVRAHLQPVAPIDASREFVKTRVTLLINGWNCGSRLIPFEPDGKPLIQEWRMTGLLLRLRAMRGLPLQIRFTVTPESDWLYGVNISNWPEGYDAKDTRPIEVELRH
;
A
#
# COMPACT_ATOMS: atom_id res chain seq x y z
N MET A 1 15.50 -45.01 -61.74
CA MET A 1 14.86 -45.23 -60.42
C MET A 1 13.37 -44.94 -60.52
N ASN A 2 12.58 -45.86 -60.17
CA ASN A 2 11.13 -45.86 -60.42
C ASN A 2 10.40 -44.96 -59.41
N LYS A 3 9.46 -44.14 -59.84
CA LYS A 3 8.72 -43.18 -59.02
C LYS A 3 8.08 -43.80 -57.76
N LYS A 4 7.82 -45.11 -57.77
CA LYS A 4 7.30 -45.85 -56.61
C LYS A 4 8.33 -46.03 -55.48
N THR A 5 9.62 -46.10 -55.78
CA THR A 5 10.68 -46.28 -54.78
C THR A 5 10.99 -44.97 -54.02
N VAL A 6 10.80 -43.83 -54.69
CA VAL A 6 10.98 -42.49 -54.06
C VAL A 6 9.82 -42.18 -53.07
N LEU A 7 8.61 -42.65 -53.39
CA LEU A 7 7.44 -42.45 -52.52
C LEU A 7 7.52 -43.28 -51.21
N LEU A 8 8.10 -44.50 -51.29
CA LEU A 8 8.26 -45.38 -50.11
C LEU A 8 9.35 -44.87 -49.16
N ALA A 9 10.43 -44.26 -49.70
CA ALA A 9 11.47 -43.63 -48.88
C ALA A 9 10.98 -42.34 -48.17
N ALA A 10 10.12 -41.54 -48.81
CA ALA A 10 9.54 -40.34 -48.22
C ALA A 10 8.52 -40.67 -47.07
N VAL A 11 7.74 -41.75 -47.22
CA VAL A 11 6.78 -42.18 -46.18
C VAL A 11 7.51 -42.75 -44.99
N LEU A 12 8.62 -43.50 -45.16
CA LEU A 12 9.41 -44.05 -44.05
C LEU A 12 10.14 -42.95 -43.26
N VAL A 13 10.58 -41.84 -43.89
CA VAL A 13 11.21 -40.69 -43.19
C VAL A 13 10.18 -39.89 -42.39
N ILE A 14 8.95 -39.72 -42.89
CA ILE A 14 7.87 -39.04 -42.18
C ILE A 14 7.36 -39.85 -41.00
N VAL A 15 7.26 -41.16 -41.12
CA VAL A 15 6.87 -42.04 -39.99
C VAL A 15 7.98 -42.15 -38.93
N GLY A 16 9.27 -42.16 -39.36
CA GLY A 16 10.40 -42.12 -38.43
C GLY A 16 10.52 -40.82 -37.66
N ALA A 17 10.26 -39.66 -38.29
CA ALA A 17 10.25 -38.36 -37.62
C ALA A 17 9.05 -38.23 -36.65
N ALA A 18 7.89 -38.79 -36.99
CA ALA A 18 6.71 -38.76 -36.07
C ALA A 18 6.86 -39.67 -34.84
N VAL A 19 7.70 -40.71 -34.90
CA VAL A 19 7.97 -41.62 -33.77
C VAL A 19 9.06 -41.03 -32.86
N PHE A 20 10.01 -40.25 -33.39
CA PHE A 20 11.06 -39.59 -32.57
C PHE A 20 10.58 -38.34 -31.82
N PHE A 21 9.50 -37.67 -32.28
CA PHE A 21 8.92 -36.54 -31.56
C PHE A 21 7.93 -36.95 -30.44
N ARG A 22 7.63 -38.24 -30.27
CA ARG A 22 6.70 -38.75 -29.26
C ARG A 22 7.37 -39.31 -28.00
N ALA A 23 8.70 -39.24 -27.89
CA ALA A 23 9.47 -39.85 -26.82
C ALA A 23 10.10 -38.85 -25.83
N ALA A 24 9.57 -37.62 -25.72
CA ALA A 24 9.97 -36.67 -24.68
C ALA A 24 8.75 -36.03 -24.01
N SER A 25 7.67 -36.76 -23.81
CA SER A 25 6.70 -36.45 -22.78
C SER A 25 7.25 -37.02 -21.46
N THR A 26 7.98 -36.22 -20.71
CA THR A 26 8.22 -36.49 -19.30
C THR A 26 6.85 -36.68 -18.65
N GLU A 27 6.57 -37.89 -18.19
CA GLU A 27 5.41 -38.19 -17.35
C GLU A 27 5.46 -37.27 -16.14
N VAL A 28 4.56 -36.30 -16.10
CA VAL A 28 4.24 -35.54 -14.89
C VAL A 28 3.70 -36.57 -13.90
N PRO A 29 4.23 -36.72 -12.69
CA PRO A 29 3.77 -37.67 -11.71
C PRO A 29 2.26 -37.52 -11.54
N ALA A 30 1.51 -38.60 -11.80
CA ALA A 30 0.07 -38.67 -11.58
C ALA A 30 -0.21 -38.47 -10.09
N GLY A 31 -0.68 -37.27 -9.70
CA GLY A 31 -1.03 -36.94 -8.32
C GLY A 31 -0.90 -35.47 -7.95
N ALA A 32 -0.20 -34.65 -8.70
CA ALA A 32 -0.23 -33.21 -8.51
C ALA A 32 -1.54 -32.66 -9.11
N ALA A 33 -2.52 -32.35 -8.26
CA ALA A 33 -3.65 -31.51 -8.66
C ALA A 33 -3.03 -30.29 -9.35
N THR A 34 -3.38 -30.05 -10.62
CA THR A 34 -2.81 -28.94 -11.42
C THR A 34 -3.02 -27.64 -10.66
N ARG A 35 -1.94 -27.12 -10.10
CA ARG A 35 -1.95 -25.85 -9.38
C ARG A 35 -2.46 -24.78 -10.33
N GLN A 36 -3.32 -23.89 -9.86
CA GLN A 36 -3.88 -22.84 -10.68
C GLN A 36 -3.41 -21.47 -10.22
N PHE A 37 -3.43 -20.53 -11.15
CA PHE A 37 -3.08 -19.14 -10.89
C PHE A 37 -4.01 -18.53 -9.86
N ALA A 38 -3.43 -17.78 -8.92
CA ALA A 38 -4.19 -16.91 -8.06
C ALA A 38 -4.72 -15.71 -8.88
N ARG A 39 -5.95 -15.30 -8.62
CA ARG A 39 -6.60 -14.17 -9.29
C ARG A 39 -7.37 -13.36 -8.27
N HIS A 40 -7.81 -12.17 -8.65
CA HIS A 40 -8.73 -11.41 -7.83
C HIS A 40 -10.09 -11.26 -8.52
N ARG A 41 -11.15 -11.18 -7.71
CA ARG A 41 -12.49 -10.80 -8.14
C ARG A 41 -13.05 -9.76 -7.19
N GLY A 42 -13.07 -8.50 -7.65
CA GLY A 42 -13.35 -7.38 -6.76
C GLY A 42 -12.35 -7.36 -5.59
N PRO A 43 -12.79 -7.19 -4.35
CA PRO A 43 -11.90 -7.07 -3.19
C PRO A 43 -11.38 -8.42 -2.64
N ARG A 44 -11.47 -9.52 -3.39
CA ARG A 44 -11.09 -10.88 -2.93
C ARG A 44 -10.13 -11.55 -3.87
N PHE A 45 -9.24 -12.37 -3.29
CA PHE A 45 -8.48 -13.34 -4.07
C PHE A 45 -9.26 -14.64 -4.23
N GLU A 46 -9.01 -15.33 -5.33
CA GLU A 46 -9.54 -16.64 -5.66
C GLU A 46 -8.43 -17.56 -6.20
N VAL A 47 -8.49 -18.82 -5.83
CA VAL A 47 -7.70 -19.91 -6.40
C VAL A 47 -8.65 -21.06 -6.71
N ASN A 48 -8.63 -21.58 -7.94
CA ASN A 48 -9.57 -22.59 -8.39
C ASN A 48 -11.05 -22.18 -8.25
N GLY A 49 -11.35 -20.88 -8.43
CA GLY A 49 -12.70 -20.35 -8.24
C GLY A 49 -13.19 -20.31 -6.79
N LYS A 50 -12.32 -20.64 -5.82
CA LYS A 50 -12.62 -20.57 -4.39
C LYS A 50 -11.97 -19.35 -3.75
N PRO A 51 -12.62 -18.71 -2.78
CA PRO A 51 -12.01 -17.64 -2.02
C PRO A 51 -10.67 -18.05 -1.43
N PHE A 52 -9.69 -17.15 -1.53
CA PHE A 52 -8.34 -17.37 -1.02
C PHE A 52 -7.94 -16.20 -0.13
N ARG A 53 -7.59 -16.52 1.11
CA ARG A 53 -7.05 -15.56 2.09
C ARG A 53 -5.87 -16.22 2.77
N PHE A 54 -4.83 -15.44 3.08
CA PHE A 54 -3.59 -16.04 3.54
C PHE A 54 -2.87 -15.25 4.63
N VAL A 55 -2.17 -15.98 5.48
CA VAL A 55 -1.02 -15.50 6.21
C VAL A 55 0.19 -15.76 5.34
N GLY A 56 1.05 -14.75 5.23
CA GLY A 56 2.29 -14.81 4.46
C GLY A 56 3.49 -14.36 5.28
N ALA A 57 4.66 -14.51 4.67
CA ALA A 57 5.93 -14.05 5.25
C ALA A 57 6.86 -13.54 4.16
N ASN A 58 7.62 -12.50 4.47
CA ASN A 58 8.89 -12.27 3.81
C ASN A 58 9.88 -13.33 4.28
N VAL A 59 10.71 -13.86 3.40
CA VAL A 59 11.62 -14.97 3.72
C VAL A 59 13.06 -14.63 3.35
N ALA A 60 13.98 -14.85 4.28
CA ALA A 60 15.39 -14.64 4.06
C ALA A 60 15.98 -15.85 3.32
N VAL A 61 16.00 -15.80 1.98
CA VAL A 61 16.42 -16.95 1.14
C VAL A 61 17.35 -16.56 -0.02
N MET A 62 17.65 -15.26 -0.23
CA MET A 62 18.27 -14.83 -1.49
C MET A 62 19.71 -14.34 -1.39
N TYR A 63 20.10 -13.65 -0.32
CA TYR A 63 21.31 -12.83 -0.37
C TYR A 63 22.50 -13.32 0.43
N ARG A 64 22.31 -13.70 1.70
CA ARG A 64 23.41 -14.26 2.50
C ARG A 64 23.65 -15.70 2.12
N ASP A 65 24.91 -16.15 2.21
CA ASP A 65 25.25 -17.54 1.96
C ASP A 65 24.49 -18.48 2.89
N GLU A 66 24.39 -18.16 4.19
CA GLU A 66 23.61 -18.92 5.17
C GLU A 66 22.12 -18.97 4.81
N ASP A 67 21.52 -17.85 4.40
CA ASP A 67 20.11 -17.78 3.97
C ASP A 67 19.86 -18.66 2.73
N ARG A 68 20.80 -18.64 1.78
CA ARG A 68 20.73 -19.44 0.54
C ARG A 68 20.90 -20.93 0.82
N GLU A 69 21.86 -21.29 1.66
CA GLU A 69 22.10 -22.67 2.07
C GLU A 69 20.89 -23.26 2.79
N ARG A 70 20.28 -22.48 3.70
CA ARG A 70 19.11 -22.90 4.50
C ARG A 70 17.77 -22.60 3.85
N MET A 71 17.72 -22.15 2.60
CA MET A 71 16.50 -21.83 1.86
C MET A 71 15.46 -22.96 1.87
N PRO A 72 15.82 -24.25 1.64
CA PRO A 72 14.83 -25.34 1.67
C PRO A 72 14.20 -25.52 3.06
N GLU A 73 14.99 -25.32 4.12
CA GLU A 73 14.50 -25.36 5.50
C GLU A 73 13.55 -24.21 5.78
N THR A 74 13.93 -22.98 5.41
CA THR A 74 13.12 -21.78 5.60
C THR A 74 11.73 -21.93 4.95
N LEU A 75 11.67 -22.42 3.71
CA LEU A 75 10.41 -22.64 3.00
C LEU A 75 9.58 -23.77 3.62
N ARG A 76 10.23 -24.84 4.09
CA ARG A 76 9.54 -25.90 4.83
C ARG A 76 8.94 -25.39 6.14
N GLN A 77 9.68 -24.58 6.91
CA GLN A 77 9.19 -23.95 8.14
C GLN A 77 7.99 -23.02 7.85
N ALA A 78 8.05 -22.23 6.79
CA ALA A 78 6.91 -21.42 6.35
C ALA A 78 5.67 -22.28 6.11
N ALA A 79 5.80 -23.37 5.38
CA ALA A 79 4.69 -24.29 5.12
C ALA A 79 4.14 -24.95 6.39
N GLN A 80 5.01 -25.36 7.32
CA GLN A 80 4.62 -25.96 8.61
C GLN A 80 3.85 -24.97 9.50
N LEU A 81 4.15 -23.68 9.42
CA LEU A 81 3.41 -22.61 10.11
C LEU A 81 2.04 -22.34 9.47
N GLY A 82 1.72 -22.96 8.32
CA GLY A 82 0.47 -22.75 7.58
C GLY A 82 0.50 -21.53 6.67
N ILE A 83 1.67 -20.89 6.49
CA ILE A 83 1.89 -19.80 5.52
C ILE A 83 1.54 -20.32 4.11
N LYS A 84 0.94 -19.46 3.29
CA LYS A 84 0.54 -19.79 1.91
C LYS A 84 1.26 -19.00 0.86
N VAL A 85 1.66 -17.77 1.16
CA VAL A 85 2.39 -16.89 0.26
C VAL A 85 3.68 -16.46 0.94
N VAL A 86 4.80 -16.60 0.25
CA VAL A 86 6.09 -16.04 0.66
C VAL A 86 6.48 -14.92 -0.30
N ARG A 87 7.03 -13.84 0.23
CA ARG A 87 7.56 -12.73 -0.57
C ARG A 87 9.06 -12.87 -0.68
N VAL A 88 9.55 -12.84 -1.92
CA VAL A 88 10.94 -13.05 -2.28
C VAL A 88 11.42 -11.93 -3.19
N TRP A 89 12.63 -11.50 -2.99
CA TRP A 89 13.26 -10.44 -3.77
C TRP A 89 13.98 -11.02 -5.00
N ALA A 90 13.43 -10.74 -6.17
CA ALA A 90 13.97 -11.14 -7.47
C ALA A 90 14.81 -10.01 -8.09
N PHE A 91 15.60 -9.31 -7.29
CA PHE A 91 16.39 -8.15 -7.67
C PHE A 91 17.71 -8.09 -6.87
N GLY A 92 18.55 -7.19 -7.25
CA GLY A 92 19.83 -6.83 -6.68
C GLY A 92 20.67 -6.24 -7.79
N GLU A 93 21.06 -4.99 -7.62
CA GLU A 93 21.72 -4.19 -8.64
C GLU A 93 23.10 -3.75 -8.18
N GLY A 94 24.10 -3.90 -9.06
CA GLY A 94 25.49 -3.55 -8.84
C GLY A 94 26.36 -4.71 -8.38
N GLY A 95 27.65 -4.63 -8.73
CA GLY A 95 28.67 -5.57 -8.30
C GLY A 95 29.22 -5.27 -6.90
N PRO A 96 30.18 -6.07 -6.44
CA PRO A 96 30.75 -5.95 -5.09
C PRO A 96 31.32 -4.58 -4.72
N ASN A 97 31.72 -3.79 -5.73
CA ASN A 97 32.38 -2.50 -5.53
C ASN A 97 31.51 -1.28 -5.87
N ASP A 98 30.27 -1.46 -6.28
CA ASP A 98 29.45 -0.38 -6.85
C ASP A 98 28.85 0.55 -5.82
N VAL A 99 28.44 0.03 -4.67
CA VAL A 99 27.85 0.82 -3.60
C VAL A 99 28.56 0.46 -2.30
N LYS A 100 28.98 1.46 -1.52
CA LYS A 100 29.53 1.19 -0.19
C LYS A 100 28.47 0.50 0.65
N PRO A 101 28.78 -0.61 1.33
CA PRO A 101 27.88 -1.23 2.29
C PRO A 101 27.47 -0.19 3.32
N ILE A 102 26.20 -0.21 3.73
CA ILE A 102 25.79 0.51 4.93
C ILE A 102 26.20 -0.37 6.10
N ALA A 103 26.89 0.19 7.08
CA ALA A 103 27.52 -0.55 8.18
C ALA A 103 26.58 -1.53 8.90
N ASP A 104 25.28 -1.25 8.95
CA ASP A 104 24.28 -2.11 9.60
C ASP A 104 23.70 -3.18 8.66
N PHE A 105 24.08 -3.19 7.38
CA PHE A 105 23.64 -4.13 6.35
C PHE A 105 24.80 -4.82 5.63
N ASP A 106 25.93 -4.98 6.31
CA ASP A 106 27.09 -5.74 5.81
C ASP A 106 26.75 -7.19 5.42
N ASP A 107 25.54 -7.60 5.75
CA ASP A 107 24.98 -8.92 5.53
C ASP A 107 24.41 -9.17 4.12
N TRP A 108 24.44 -8.18 3.24
CA TRP A 108 23.94 -8.29 1.88
C TRP A 108 25.10 -8.44 0.88
N PRO A 109 25.58 -9.67 0.63
CA PRO A 109 26.71 -9.85 -0.28
C PRO A 109 26.26 -9.54 -1.71
N ARG A 110 26.84 -8.52 -2.29
CA ARG A 110 26.58 -8.11 -3.68
C ARG A 110 26.99 -9.13 -4.72
N ASN A 111 27.73 -10.15 -4.30
CA ASN A 111 28.03 -11.32 -5.12
C ASN A 111 26.77 -12.02 -5.64
N HIS A 112 25.64 -11.85 -4.95
CA HIS A 112 24.36 -12.47 -5.30
C HIS A 112 23.36 -11.51 -5.97
N SER A 113 23.79 -10.31 -6.35
CA SER A 113 22.98 -9.41 -7.17
C SER A 113 22.61 -10.06 -8.50
N PHE A 114 21.43 -9.75 -9.01
CA PHE A 114 20.94 -10.28 -10.30
C PHE A 114 21.58 -9.60 -11.51
N ARG A 115 21.87 -8.30 -11.39
CA ARG A 115 22.49 -7.49 -12.44
C ARG A 115 23.71 -6.78 -11.89
N LEU A 116 24.89 -7.12 -12.41
CA LEU A 116 26.17 -6.62 -11.92
C LEU A 116 26.55 -5.28 -12.58
N THR A 117 26.28 -5.15 -13.86
CA THR A 117 26.43 -3.91 -14.65
C THR A 117 25.23 -3.77 -15.59
N PRO A 118 25.07 -2.65 -16.32
CA PRO A 118 24.01 -2.52 -17.32
C PRO A 118 23.91 -3.69 -18.31
N ASP A 119 25.04 -4.30 -18.65
CA ASP A 119 25.12 -5.34 -19.68
C ASP A 119 25.44 -6.74 -19.10
N GLN A 120 25.68 -6.85 -17.79
CA GLN A 120 26.13 -8.10 -17.19
C GLN A 120 25.12 -8.61 -16.15
N TRP A 121 24.58 -9.80 -16.41
CA TRP A 121 23.68 -10.54 -15.54
C TRP A 121 24.42 -11.62 -14.77
N ASN A 122 24.00 -11.88 -13.54
CA ASN A 122 24.52 -12.94 -12.70
C ASN A 122 23.61 -14.17 -12.78
N GLU A 123 23.94 -15.10 -13.66
CA GLU A 123 23.13 -16.31 -13.86
C GLU A 123 23.02 -17.18 -12.61
N GLU A 124 24.00 -17.14 -11.71
CA GLU A 124 23.96 -17.87 -10.44
C GLU A 124 22.79 -17.38 -9.54
N ALA A 125 22.55 -16.07 -9.48
CA ALA A 125 21.42 -15.51 -8.74
C ALA A 125 20.07 -15.99 -9.32
N PHE A 126 19.97 -16.02 -10.65
CA PHE A 126 18.78 -16.56 -11.33
C PHE A 126 18.59 -18.05 -11.10
N VAL A 127 19.64 -18.86 -11.18
CA VAL A 127 19.56 -20.31 -10.89
C VAL A 127 19.16 -20.55 -9.44
N HIS A 128 19.60 -19.70 -8.51
CA HIS A 128 19.14 -19.79 -7.12
C HIS A 128 17.65 -19.47 -6.99
N LEU A 129 17.14 -18.46 -7.68
CA LEU A 129 15.71 -18.15 -7.71
C LEU A 129 14.90 -19.30 -8.36
N ASP A 130 15.44 -19.97 -9.38
CA ASP A 130 14.84 -21.19 -9.95
C ASP A 130 14.65 -22.28 -8.87
N LYS A 131 15.67 -22.49 -8.02
CA LYS A 131 15.60 -23.43 -6.89
C LYS A 131 14.56 -23.01 -5.86
N VAL A 132 14.49 -21.70 -5.54
CA VAL A 132 13.48 -21.14 -4.61
C VAL A 132 12.07 -21.43 -5.10
N LEU A 133 11.76 -21.18 -6.38
CA LEU A 133 10.44 -21.47 -6.94
C LEU A 133 10.13 -22.97 -6.95
N ALA A 134 11.09 -23.80 -7.34
CA ALA A 134 10.93 -25.25 -7.32
C ALA A 134 10.67 -25.78 -5.90
N GLU A 135 11.37 -25.28 -4.91
CA GLU A 135 11.20 -25.69 -3.52
C GLU A 135 9.89 -25.15 -2.92
N ALA A 136 9.50 -23.91 -3.25
CA ALA A 136 8.21 -23.36 -2.87
C ALA A 136 7.04 -24.20 -3.43
N ALA A 137 7.13 -24.63 -4.69
CA ALA A 137 6.17 -25.52 -5.31
C ALA A 137 6.02 -26.85 -4.54
N LYS A 138 7.12 -27.50 -4.15
CA LYS A 138 7.14 -28.73 -3.35
C LYS A 138 6.46 -28.54 -1.99
N ASN A 139 6.63 -27.38 -1.39
CA ASN A 139 6.04 -27.03 -0.09
C ASN A 139 4.62 -26.44 -0.21
N ASN A 140 4.03 -26.44 -1.39
CA ASN A 140 2.71 -25.90 -1.68
C ASN A 140 2.56 -24.40 -1.27
N LEU A 141 3.64 -23.62 -1.48
CA LEU A 141 3.70 -22.18 -1.26
C LEU A 141 3.54 -21.42 -2.58
N TYR A 142 2.86 -20.30 -2.55
CA TYR A 142 2.91 -19.29 -3.60
C TYR A 142 4.05 -18.32 -3.33
N VAL A 143 4.59 -17.70 -4.37
CA VAL A 143 5.71 -16.75 -4.27
C VAL A 143 5.33 -15.41 -4.91
N GLN A 144 5.31 -14.36 -4.11
CA GLN A 144 5.28 -12.98 -4.60
C GLN A 144 6.71 -12.56 -4.91
N LEU A 145 6.97 -12.12 -6.14
CA LEU A 145 8.29 -11.72 -6.61
C LEU A 145 8.38 -10.20 -6.73
N CYS A 146 9.22 -9.58 -5.92
CA CYS A 146 9.55 -8.16 -6.00
C CYS A 146 10.70 -7.93 -6.99
N LEU A 147 10.60 -6.88 -7.83
CA LEU A 147 11.46 -6.70 -9.01
C LEU A 147 12.53 -5.61 -8.88
N THR A 148 12.49 -4.77 -7.88
CA THR A 148 13.55 -3.83 -7.50
C THR A 148 13.27 -3.24 -6.11
N ASN A 149 14.15 -2.37 -5.63
CA ASN A 149 14.05 -1.74 -4.32
C ASN A 149 14.14 -0.21 -4.44
N TRP A 150 13.32 0.49 -3.66
CA TRP A 150 13.53 1.92 -3.47
C TRP A 150 14.86 2.20 -2.76
N TRP A 151 15.18 1.39 -1.75
CA TRP A 151 16.33 1.57 -0.88
C TRP A 151 17.63 1.10 -1.53
N ARG A 152 18.73 1.73 -1.13
CA ARG A 152 20.06 1.45 -1.70
C ARG A 152 20.72 0.16 -1.19
N ASP A 153 20.14 -0.49 -0.19
CA ASP A 153 20.73 -1.65 0.47
C ASP A 153 21.13 -2.78 -0.49
N THR A 154 20.34 -2.95 -1.53
CA THR A 154 20.58 -3.95 -2.59
C THR A 154 20.96 -3.33 -3.94
N GLY A 155 21.36 -2.05 -3.95
CA GLY A 155 21.56 -1.25 -5.14
C GLY A 155 20.34 -0.39 -5.47
N GLY A 156 19.23 -1.02 -5.82
CA GLY A 156 17.93 -0.39 -6.01
C GLY A 156 17.94 0.81 -6.94
N VAL A 157 17.00 1.74 -6.70
CA VAL A 157 16.87 2.98 -7.49
C VAL A 157 18.19 3.73 -7.64
N THR A 158 19.00 3.78 -6.58
CA THR A 158 20.31 4.45 -6.60
C THR A 158 21.24 3.88 -7.67
N GLN A 159 21.28 2.56 -7.81
CA GLN A 159 22.17 1.92 -8.79
C GLN A 159 21.69 2.14 -10.23
N TYR A 160 20.39 2.11 -10.48
CA TYR A 160 19.84 2.46 -11.78
C TYR A 160 20.18 3.90 -12.18
N LEU A 161 20.10 4.84 -11.24
CA LEU A 161 20.48 6.24 -11.48
C LEU A 161 21.95 6.38 -11.80
N ARG A 162 22.82 5.68 -11.09
CA ARG A 162 24.27 5.65 -11.39
C ARG A 162 24.57 5.10 -12.78
N TRP A 163 23.91 4.02 -13.17
CA TRP A 163 24.04 3.46 -14.52
C TRP A 163 23.54 4.40 -15.61
N ALA A 164 22.60 5.28 -15.28
CA ALA A 164 22.15 6.36 -16.16
C ALA A 164 23.04 7.63 -16.12
N GLY A 165 24.19 7.58 -15.44
CA GLY A 165 25.12 8.70 -15.33
C GLY A 165 24.78 9.74 -14.25
N ILE A 166 23.83 9.45 -13.35
CA ILE A 166 23.40 10.34 -12.26
C ILE A 166 24.10 9.88 -10.97
N ASN A 167 25.34 10.35 -10.79
CA ASN A 167 26.23 9.81 -9.74
C ASN A 167 25.97 10.38 -8.33
N ASP A 168 25.31 11.53 -8.21
CA ASP A 168 25.02 12.20 -6.93
C ASP A 168 23.72 11.67 -6.27
N ALA A 169 23.12 10.63 -6.85
CA ALA A 169 21.88 10.06 -6.34
C ALA A 169 22.03 9.40 -4.95
N ALA A 170 23.25 8.90 -4.63
CA ALA A 170 23.56 8.36 -3.31
C ALA A 170 24.20 9.45 -2.45
N ASP A 171 23.39 10.11 -1.64
CA ASP A 171 23.90 10.98 -0.58
C ASP A 171 24.17 10.12 0.67
N ASP A 172 25.42 10.11 1.15
CA ASP A 172 25.82 9.41 2.38
C ASP A 172 25.11 9.92 3.65
N LYS A 173 24.44 11.10 3.56
CA LYS A 173 23.60 11.63 4.65
C LYS A 173 22.34 10.79 4.88
N PHE A 174 21.86 10.09 3.88
CA PHE A 174 20.67 9.27 3.97
C PHE A 174 21.06 7.81 4.17
N ARG A 175 21.08 7.35 5.42
CA ARG A 175 21.55 6.03 5.83
C ARG A 175 20.93 4.87 5.02
N HIS A 176 19.65 4.96 4.70
CA HIS A 176 18.88 3.95 3.95
C HIS A 176 18.29 4.50 2.65
N GLY A 177 18.42 5.78 2.42
CA GLY A 177 17.72 6.47 1.37
C GLY A 177 18.63 6.96 0.27
N ILE A 178 18.00 7.66 -0.63
CA ILE A 178 18.59 8.38 -1.73
C ILE A 178 18.15 9.83 -1.62
N ASN A 179 18.89 10.72 -2.27
CA ASN A 179 18.41 12.09 -2.45
C ASN A 179 17.08 12.04 -3.21
N ASN A 180 15.97 12.34 -2.52
CA ASN A 180 14.63 12.21 -3.07
C ASN A 180 14.41 13.08 -4.32
N GLU A 181 15.06 14.25 -4.42
CA GLU A 181 14.98 15.11 -5.60
C GLU A 181 15.56 14.43 -6.84
N LEU A 182 16.64 13.67 -6.68
CA LEU A 182 17.24 12.90 -7.75
C LEU A 182 16.50 11.57 -7.99
N ALA A 183 15.94 11.00 -6.95
CA ALA A 183 15.23 9.73 -7.03
C ALA A 183 14.03 9.75 -8.00
N ILE A 184 13.39 10.90 -8.17
CA ILE A 184 12.31 11.08 -9.14
C ILE A 184 12.75 10.75 -10.57
N LEU A 185 14.04 10.92 -10.87
CA LEU A 185 14.61 10.62 -12.18
C LEU A 185 14.58 9.12 -12.49
N PHE A 186 14.49 8.25 -11.49
CA PHE A 186 14.26 6.83 -11.75
C PHE A 186 12.96 6.60 -12.54
N TYR A 187 11.90 7.33 -12.20
CA TYR A 187 10.61 7.22 -12.87
C TYR A 187 10.56 7.91 -14.24
N THR A 188 11.41 8.91 -14.47
CA THR A 188 11.28 9.82 -15.62
C THR A 188 12.41 9.72 -16.64
N ASN A 189 13.61 9.32 -16.21
CA ASN A 189 14.76 9.20 -17.10
C ASN A 189 14.58 8.00 -18.06
N PRO A 190 14.76 8.19 -19.38
CA PRO A 190 14.58 7.12 -20.37
C PRO A 190 15.50 5.92 -20.14
N GLU A 191 16.73 6.15 -19.70
CA GLU A 191 17.72 5.09 -19.51
C GLU A 191 17.38 4.22 -18.28
N THR A 192 17.00 4.80 -17.15
CA THR A 192 16.57 4.03 -15.97
C THR A 192 15.34 3.17 -16.29
N ARG A 193 14.38 3.73 -17.04
CA ARG A 193 13.18 3.02 -17.49
C ARG A 193 13.53 1.87 -18.44
N ARG A 194 14.46 2.08 -19.38
CA ARG A 194 14.95 1.04 -20.29
C ARG A 194 15.59 -0.10 -19.51
N LEU A 195 16.54 0.22 -18.63
CA LEU A 195 17.24 -0.75 -17.80
C LEU A 195 16.29 -1.56 -16.92
N TYR A 196 15.29 -0.91 -16.33
CA TYR A 196 14.31 -1.60 -15.51
C TYR A 196 13.37 -2.49 -16.33
N ARG A 197 12.95 -2.07 -17.53
CA ARG A 197 12.17 -2.92 -18.44
C ARG A 197 12.94 -4.18 -18.85
N GLU A 198 14.23 -4.08 -19.08
CA GLU A 198 15.09 -5.24 -19.37
C GLU A 198 15.14 -6.22 -18.20
N HIS A 199 15.18 -5.70 -16.96
CA HIS A 199 15.09 -6.54 -15.76
C HIS A 199 13.75 -7.26 -15.69
N ILE A 200 12.64 -6.56 -15.87
CA ILE A 200 11.30 -7.16 -15.96
C ILE A 200 11.28 -8.29 -16.98
N GLU A 201 11.72 -8.02 -18.21
CA GLU A 201 11.72 -8.99 -19.28
C GLU A 201 12.55 -10.23 -18.92
N LYS A 202 13.76 -10.02 -18.41
CA LYS A 202 14.68 -11.09 -18.01
C LYS A 202 14.09 -12.00 -16.94
N VAL A 203 13.38 -11.45 -15.94
CA VAL A 203 12.75 -12.23 -14.87
C VAL A 203 11.45 -12.89 -15.36
N VAL A 204 10.53 -12.12 -15.92
CA VAL A 204 9.18 -12.60 -16.27
C VAL A 204 9.21 -13.69 -17.35
N THR A 205 10.13 -13.56 -18.33
CA THR A 205 10.24 -14.53 -19.43
C THR A 205 11.24 -15.66 -19.16
N ARG A 206 11.84 -15.68 -17.94
CA ARG A 206 12.81 -16.71 -17.59
C ARG A 206 12.19 -18.10 -17.65
N ARG A 207 12.94 -19.04 -18.19
CA ARG A 207 12.65 -20.48 -18.07
C ARG A 207 13.41 -21.02 -16.86
N ASN A 208 12.68 -21.53 -15.89
CA ASN A 208 13.24 -22.17 -14.69
C ASN A 208 14.11 -23.35 -15.12
N THR A 209 15.38 -23.37 -14.74
CA THR A 209 16.35 -24.41 -15.12
C THR A 209 16.10 -25.74 -14.38
N ILE A 210 15.32 -25.73 -13.30
CA ILE A 210 15.00 -26.91 -12.47
C ILE A 210 13.70 -27.55 -12.96
N THR A 211 12.65 -26.74 -13.18
CA THR A 211 11.30 -27.25 -13.53
C THR A 211 11.04 -27.24 -15.03
N GLY A 212 11.82 -26.49 -15.82
CA GLY A 212 11.60 -26.29 -17.24
C GLY A 212 10.41 -25.38 -17.60
N VAL A 213 9.67 -24.84 -16.59
CA VAL A 213 8.52 -23.99 -16.79
C VAL A 213 8.97 -22.53 -16.93
N LEU A 214 8.33 -21.76 -17.81
CA LEU A 214 8.53 -20.30 -17.84
C LEU A 214 7.90 -19.69 -16.59
N TYR A 215 8.54 -18.67 -16.00
CA TYR A 215 8.02 -18.02 -14.77
C TYR A 215 6.61 -17.47 -14.99
N ARG A 216 6.34 -16.87 -16.15
CA ARG A 216 4.99 -16.38 -16.51
C ARG A 216 3.92 -17.48 -16.67
N ASP A 217 4.34 -18.74 -16.77
CA ASP A 217 3.47 -19.90 -16.91
C ASP A 217 3.47 -20.78 -15.64
N ASP A 218 4.23 -20.38 -14.60
CA ASP A 218 4.37 -21.10 -13.35
C ASP A 218 3.34 -20.63 -12.31
N PRO A 219 2.28 -21.39 -12.03
CA PRO A 219 1.28 -20.99 -11.04
C PRO A 219 1.81 -20.96 -9.59
N THR A 220 3.09 -21.27 -9.37
CA THR A 220 3.77 -21.03 -8.09
C THR A 220 3.99 -19.54 -7.85
N VAL A 221 4.17 -18.75 -8.89
CA VAL A 221 4.22 -17.30 -8.79
C VAL A 221 2.82 -16.78 -8.42
N PHE A 222 2.74 -16.02 -7.32
CA PHE A 222 1.49 -15.36 -6.90
C PHE A 222 1.25 -14.08 -7.67
N SER A 223 2.29 -13.25 -7.73
CA SER A 223 2.24 -11.93 -8.35
C SER A 223 3.63 -11.36 -8.58
N TRP A 224 3.68 -10.37 -9.45
CA TRP A 224 4.81 -9.47 -9.65
C TRP A 224 4.59 -8.19 -8.84
N GLU A 225 5.58 -7.79 -8.09
CA GLU A 225 5.60 -6.52 -7.37
C GLU A 225 6.64 -5.61 -8.01
N LEU A 226 6.21 -4.43 -8.47
CA LEU A 226 7.08 -3.55 -9.25
C LEU A 226 8.31 -3.09 -8.46
N MET A 227 8.14 -2.72 -7.20
CA MET A 227 9.23 -2.18 -6.38
C MET A 227 8.94 -2.36 -4.90
N ASN A 228 9.93 -2.75 -4.13
CA ASN A 228 9.84 -2.63 -2.68
C ASN A 228 9.78 -1.15 -2.29
N GLU A 229 8.68 -0.75 -1.66
CA GLU A 229 8.45 0.56 -1.08
C GLU A 229 8.62 1.75 -2.04
N ALA A 230 8.03 1.65 -3.22
CA ALA A 230 8.03 2.71 -4.22
C ALA A 230 7.55 4.04 -3.64
N GLN A 231 8.46 5.02 -3.50
CA GLN A 231 8.19 6.32 -2.92
C GLN A 231 8.25 7.44 -3.95
N VAL A 232 7.91 8.64 -3.53
CA VAL A 232 8.02 9.85 -4.32
C VAL A 232 7.98 11.08 -3.41
N ILE A 233 8.58 12.16 -3.86
CA ILE A 233 8.48 13.45 -3.20
C ILE A 233 7.04 13.97 -3.26
N THR A 234 6.58 14.57 -2.18
CA THR A 234 5.26 15.21 -2.11
C THR A 234 5.06 16.18 -3.27
N GLY A 235 3.97 15.98 -4.00
CA GLY A 235 3.64 16.80 -5.18
C GLY A 235 4.14 16.25 -6.52
N ARG A 236 4.98 15.21 -6.52
CA ARG A 236 5.50 14.55 -7.73
C ARG A 236 4.87 13.17 -7.98
N TRP A 237 3.62 13.00 -7.58
CA TRP A 237 2.88 11.73 -7.62
C TRP A 237 2.63 11.21 -9.04
N ASP A 238 2.42 12.12 -9.98
CA ASP A 238 2.08 11.76 -11.37
C ASP A 238 3.23 11.07 -12.09
N GLU A 239 4.48 11.38 -11.74
CA GLU A 239 5.66 10.73 -12.30
C GLU A 239 5.71 9.26 -11.90
N ARG A 240 5.51 8.95 -10.61
CA ARG A 240 5.42 7.58 -10.12
C ARG A 240 4.24 6.85 -10.74
N ARG A 241 3.07 7.47 -10.80
CA ARG A 241 1.86 6.84 -11.37
C ARG A 241 2.04 6.48 -12.85
N ARG A 242 2.63 7.37 -13.64
CA ARG A 242 2.95 7.07 -15.05
C ARG A 242 3.90 5.90 -15.18
N TRP A 243 4.92 5.85 -14.31
CA TRP A 243 5.85 4.73 -14.27
C TRP A 243 5.16 3.42 -13.85
N ILE A 244 4.33 3.44 -12.81
CA ILE A 244 3.54 2.26 -12.39
C ILE A 244 2.67 1.77 -13.55
N ALA A 245 1.96 2.66 -14.22
CA ALA A 245 1.12 2.31 -15.36
C ALA A 245 1.94 1.66 -16.49
N GLU A 246 3.03 2.30 -16.91
CA GLU A 246 3.90 1.80 -17.97
C GLU A 246 4.50 0.43 -17.64
N MET A 247 5.06 0.27 -16.43
CA MET A 247 5.76 -0.98 -16.07
C MET A 247 4.77 -2.12 -15.83
N SER A 248 3.61 -1.84 -15.23
CA SER A 248 2.57 -2.85 -15.07
C SER A 248 1.92 -3.27 -16.40
N GLU A 249 1.71 -2.34 -17.32
CA GLU A 249 1.26 -2.65 -18.69
C GLU A 249 2.30 -3.50 -19.43
N TYR A 250 3.58 -3.20 -19.24
CA TYR A 250 4.66 -4.00 -19.84
C TYR A 250 4.66 -5.42 -19.29
N ILE A 251 4.56 -5.61 -17.96
CA ILE A 251 4.44 -6.95 -17.37
C ILE A 251 3.22 -7.67 -17.94
N LYS A 252 2.05 -7.03 -17.99
CA LYS A 252 0.81 -7.65 -18.53
C LYS A 252 0.93 -8.01 -20.02
N SER A 253 1.77 -7.33 -20.78
CA SER A 253 2.06 -7.68 -22.17
C SER A 253 2.93 -8.94 -22.31
N LEU A 254 3.78 -9.23 -21.33
CA LEU A 254 4.65 -10.41 -21.27
C LEU A 254 3.95 -11.59 -20.58
N ASP A 255 3.11 -11.29 -19.61
CA ASP A 255 2.45 -12.25 -18.71
C ASP A 255 0.99 -11.85 -18.43
N PRO A 256 0.03 -12.45 -19.13
CA PRO A 256 -1.39 -12.24 -18.86
C PRO A 256 -1.92 -13.06 -17.67
N ASN A 257 -1.12 -13.92 -17.05
CA ASN A 257 -1.55 -14.90 -16.07
C ASN A 257 -1.48 -14.39 -14.63
N HIS A 258 -0.43 -13.66 -14.30
CA HIS A 258 -0.17 -13.28 -12.91
C HIS A 258 -0.67 -11.88 -12.57
N MET A 259 -0.94 -11.69 -11.29
CA MET A 259 -1.31 -10.40 -10.72
C MET A 259 -0.08 -9.47 -10.61
N VAL A 260 -0.34 -8.16 -10.55
CA VAL A 260 0.68 -7.13 -10.38
C VAL A 260 0.28 -6.18 -9.26
N SER A 261 1.25 -5.83 -8.39
CA SER A 261 1.11 -4.75 -7.41
C SER A 261 2.23 -3.72 -7.57
N PRO A 262 2.04 -2.45 -7.16
CA PRO A 262 3.07 -1.43 -7.27
C PRO A 262 4.16 -1.55 -6.20
N GLY A 263 3.90 -2.19 -5.06
CA GLY A 263 4.85 -2.36 -3.97
C GLY A 263 5.03 -1.10 -3.12
N THR A 264 3.97 -0.35 -2.88
CA THR A 264 4.06 0.86 -2.05
C THR A 264 3.95 0.53 -0.57
N TRP A 265 4.57 1.33 0.29
CA TRP A 265 4.43 1.15 1.73
C TRP A 265 3.08 1.62 2.31
N GLY A 266 2.15 2.12 1.46
CA GLY A 266 0.87 2.66 1.90
C GLY A 266 0.85 4.19 1.92
N TYR A 267 0.12 4.74 2.89
CA TYR A 267 -0.05 6.19 3.02
C TYR A 267 -0.09 6.62 4.49
N ARG A 268 0.34 7.85 4.76
CA ARG A 268 0.38 8.45 6.10
C ARG A 268 -0.39 9.77 6.18
N SER A 269 -0.73 10.34 5.03
CA SER A 269 -1.49 11.59 4.89
C SER A 269 -2.72 11.43 4.00
N ALA A 270 -3.69 12.36 4.07
CA ALA A 270 -4.86 12.33 3.19
C ALA A 270 -4.48 12.56 1.73
N ALA A 271 -3.44 13.37 1.48
CA ALA A 271 -2.89 13.55 0.14
C ALA A 271 -2.32 12.24 -0.37
N GLU A 272 -1.45 11.59 0.41
CA GLU A 272 -0.90 10.28 0.06
C GLU A 272 -1.98 9.21 -0.11
N ARG A 273 -3.03 9.20 0.73
CA ARG A 273 -4.15 8.27 0.56
C ARG A 273 -4.84 8.44 -0.79
N ARG A 274 -5.07 9.67 -1.22
CA ARG A 274 -5.66 9.93 -2.54
C ARG A 274 -4.77 9.39 -3.65
N GLU A 275 -3.47 9.65 -3.57
CA GLU A 275 -2.51 9.22 -4.57
C GLU A 275 -2.32 7.69 -4.55
N TRP A 276 -2.26 7.09 -3.35
CA TRP A 276 -2.23 5.63 -3.20
C TRP A 276 -3.47 4.97 -3.82
N LEU A 277 -4.67 5.52 -3.60
CA LEU A 277 -5.89 5.04 -4.25
C LEU A 277 -5.83 5.20 -5.77
N ALA A 278 -5.28 6.31 -6.27
CA ALA A 278 -5.15 6.54 -7.70
C ALA A 278 -4.16 5.56 -8.35
N ASP A 279 -3.03 5.28 -7.72
CA ASP A 279 -2.05 4.32 -8.19
C ASP A 279 -2.64 2.89 -8.24
N HIS A 280 -3.35 2.49 -7.18
CA HIS A 280 -3.97 1.17 -7.12
C HIS A 280 -5.26 1.04 -7.95
N SER A 281 -5.84 2.16 -8.40
CA SER A 281 -6.99 2.15 -9.32
C SER A 281 -6.61 1.88 -10.77
N LEU A 282 -5.33 1.86 -11.11
CA LEU A 282 -4.85 1.51 -12.44
C LEU A 282 -5.35 0.10 -12.83
N ARG A 283 -5.78 -0.05 -14.08
CA ARG A 283 -6.38 -1.30 -14.58
C ARG A 283 -5.44 -2.50 -14.52
N THR A 284 -4.15 -2.26 -14.64
CA THR A 284 -3.09 -3.26 -14.64
C THR A 284 -2.56 -3.61 -13.25
N ILE A 285 -3.02 -2.91 -12.22
CA ILE A 285 -2.73 -3.20 -10.81
C ILE A 285 -3.88 -4.02 -10.24
N ASP A 286 -3.59 -5.17 -9.66
CA ASP A 286 -4.59 -6.16 -9.27
C ASP A 286 -5.01 -6.08 -7.80
N TYR A 287 -4.13 -5.61 -6.91
CA TYR A 287 -4.41 -5.48 -5.48
C TYR A 287 -3.63 -4.32 -4.85
N CYS A 288 -4.06 -3.95 -3.66
CA CYS A 288 -3.44 -2.90 -2.85
C CYS A 288 -2.41 -3.49 -1.89
N ASP A 289 -1.29 -2.79 -1.70
CA ASP A 289 -0.23 -3.16 -0.77
C ASP A 289 0.03 -2.08 0.28
N VAL A 290 0.47 -2.53 1.46
CA VAL A 290 0.81 -1.69 2.61
C VAL A 290 1.89 -2.38 3.43
N HIS A 291 2.84 -1.60 3.96
CA HIS A 291 3.81 -2.00 4.98
C HIS A 291 3.53 -1.27 6.29
N ASN A 292 3.86 -1.88 7.43
CA ASN A 292 3.70 -1.26 8.74
C ASN A 292 4.79 -1.69 9.72
N TYR A 293 5.48 -0.69 10.27
CA TYR A 293 6.52 -0.83 11.28
C TYR A 293 6.23 0.12 12.44
N PRO A 294 5.46 -0.30 13.46
CA PRO A 294 4.97 0.57 14.53
C PRO A 294 6.04 1.34 15.33
N ARG A 295 7.29 0.89 15.30
CA ARG A 295 8.42 1.56 16.00
C ARG A 295 9.15 2.58 15.14
N ASP A 296 8.99 2.52 13.83
CA ASP A 296 9.72 3.38 12.93
C ASP A 296 9.07 4.77 12.87
N ASP A 297 9.87 5.80 12.65
CA ASP A 297 9.42 7.20 12.60
C ASP A 297 8.24 7.41 11.66
N HIS A 298 8.16 6.61 10.60
CA HIS A 298 7.09 6.68 9.60
C HIS A 298 5.72 6.25 10.13
N ASP A 299 5.69 5.29 11.07
CA ASP A 299 4.47 4.69 11.63
C ASP A 299 4.34 4.91 13.14
N SER A 300 5.09 5.87 13.70
CA SER A 300 5.10 6.17 15.14
C SER A 300 3.72 6.51 15.73
N PHE A 301 2.74 6.86 14.88
CA PHE A 301 1.34 7.03 15.29
C PHE A 301 0.61 5.69 15.54
N VAL A 302 1.20 4.56 15.13
CA VAL A 302 0.74 3.20 15.46
C VAL A 302 1.50 2.77 16.70
N ASP A 303 1.08 3.27 17.87
CA ASP A 303 1.82 3.18 19.14
C ASP A 303 1.29 2.11 20.11
N SER A 304 0.21 1.45 19.74
CA SER A 304 -0.46 0.44 20.57
C SER A 304 -1.17 -0.62 19.72
N PRO A 305 -1.46 -1.81 20.26
CA PRO A 305 -2.31 -2.79 19.59
C PRO A 305 -3.66 -2.22 19.12
N LYS A 306 -4.23 -1.27 19.86
CA LYS A 306 -5.47 -0.60 19.46
C LYS A 306 -5.28 0.25 18.20
N THR A 307 -4.28 1.10 18.17
CA THR A 307 -4.00 1.96 17.00
C THR A 307 -3.57 1.13 15.79
N LEU A 308 -2.92 -0.03 15.98
CA LEU A 308 -2.66 -0.99 14.92
C LEU A 308 -3.96 -1.54 14.32
N ALA A 309 -4.92 -1.92 15.16
CA ALA A 309 -6.21 -2.42 14.67
C ALA A 309 -6.94 -1.35 13.83
N GLU A 310 -6.97 -0.11 14.31
CA GLU A 310 -7.56 1.02 13.60
C GLU A 310 -6.81 1.30 12.27
N PHE A 311 -5.49 1.19 12.27
CA PHE A 311 -4.67 1.31 11.07
C PHE A 311 -5.05 0.27 10.01
N VAL A 312 -5.15 -1.00 10.39
CA VAL A 312 -5.52 -2.09 9.49
C VAL A 312 -6.92 -1.87 8.91
N GLU A 313 -7.91 -1.56 9.76
CA GLU A 313 -9.29 -1.33 9.32
C GLU A 313 -9.40 -0.17 8.32
N ASN A 314 -8.64 0.90 8.55
CA ASN A 314 -8.59 2.04 7.63
C ASN A 314 -8.05 1.67 6.24
N ARG A 315 -6.95 0.90 6.19
CA ARG A 315 -6.34 0.49 4.91
C ARG A 315 -7.24 -0.49 4.16
N ALA A 316 -7.88 -1.42 4.87
CA ALA A 316 -8.85 -2.34 4.27
C ALA A 316 -10.05 -1.59 3.67
N ALA A 317 -10.63 -0.65 4.39
CA ALA A 317 -11.72 0.17 3.88
C ALA A 317 -11.30 0.99 2.64
N ALA A 318 -10.07 1.51 2.62
CA ALA A 318 -9.55 2.25 1.47
C ALA A 318 -9.41 1.35 0.22
N ALA A 319 -8.82 0.16 0.34
CA ALA A 319 -8.69 -0.79 -0.75
C ALA A 319 -10.05 -1.24 -1.28
N PHE A 320 -10.99 -1.54 -0.39
CA PHE A 320 -12.34 -1.98 -0.76
C PHE A 320 -13.15 -0.89 -1.44
N SER A 321 -12.87 0.39 -1.15
CA SER A 321 -13.53 1.52 -1.83
C SER A 321 -13.26 1.57 -3.34
N ILE A 322 -12.17 0.94 -3.78
CA ILE A 322 -11.82 0.78 -5.20
C ILE A 322 -11.97 -0.67 -5.69
N SER A 323 -12.68 -1.51 -4.93
CA SER A 323 -12.98 -2.91 -5.25
C SER A 323 -11.73 -3.77 -5.49
N LYS A 324 -10.66 -3.57 -4.70
CA LYS A 324 -9.43 -4.36 -4.77
C LYS A 324 -9.11 -5.05 -3.45
N PRO A 325 -8.47 -6.24 -3.48
CA PRO A 325 -7.96 -6.88 -2.28
C PRO A 325 -6.88 -6.01 -1.62
N LEU A 326 -6.72 -6.17 -0.30
CA LEU A 326 -5.60 -5.61 0.44
C LEU A 326 -4.63 -6.71 0.86
N VAL A 327 -3.35 -6.47 0.66
CA VAL A 327 -2.25 -7.24 1.24
C VAL A 327 -1.41 -6.33 2.12
N PHE A 328 -1.18 -6.72 3.35
CA PHE A 328 -0.06 -6.20 4.12
C PHE A 328 1.18 -6.97 3.68
N GLY A 329 2.01 -6.35 2.85
CA GLY A 329 3.23 -6.95 2.30
C GLY A 329 4.33 -7.11 3.34
N GLU A 330 4.35 -6.21 4.34
CA GLU A 330 5.25 -6.28 5.50
C GLU A 330 4.57 -5.79 6.77
N PHE A 331 4.89 -6.46 7.86
CA PHE A 331 4.64 -6.03 9.23
C PHE A 331 5.84 -6.43 10.08
N GLY A 332 6.48 -5.48 10.71
CA GLY A 332 7.65 -5.73 11.57
C GLY A 332 7.44 -5.27 13.00
N MET A 333 7.82 -6.13 13.95
CA MET A 333 7.91 -5.80 15.36
C MET A 333 9.14 -6.49 15.95
N GLY A 334 9.99 -5.72 16.63
CA GLY A 334 11.18 -6.24 17.28
C GLY A 334 10.85 -7.16 18.46
N VAL A 335 11.84 -7.97 18.84
CA VAL A 335 11.70 -8.98 19.92
C VAL A 335 11.33 -8.41 21.27
N GLU A 336 11.71 -7.17 21.52
CA GLU A 336 11.39 -6.43 22.75
C GLU A 336 9.93 -5.94 22.83
N GLY A 337 9.19 -6.05 21.71
CA GLY A 337 7.88 -5.45 21.61
C GLY A 337 7.92 -3.91 21.64
N HIS A 338 6.80 -3.28 21.97
CA HIS A 338 6.70 -1.83 22.03
C HIS A 338 5.57 -1.38 22.98
N ASN A 339 5.79 -0.29 23.71
CA ASN A 339 4.80 0.35 24.60
C ASN A 339 4.07 -0.64 25.55
N GLY A 340 4.83 -1.54 26.17
CA GLY A 340 4.32 -2.50 27.16
C GLY A 340 3.63 -3.74 26.57
N ALA A 341 3.47 -3.84 25.25
CA ALA A 341 2.97 -5.04 24.59
C ALA A 341 4.16 -5.86 24.03
N SER A 342 4.10 -7.17 24.19
CA SER A 342 5.13 -8.08 23.66
C SER A 342 5.06 -8.19 22.13
N GLN A 343 6.14 -8.67 21.52
CA GLN A 343 6.13 -9.00 20.09
C GLN A 343 4.94 -9.90 19.72
N ALA A 344 4.65 -10.91 20.53
CA ALA A 344 3.56 -11.84 20.28
C ALA A 344 2.18 -11.17 20.33
N ASP A 345 1.97 -10.18 21.23
CA ASP A 345 0.72 -9.41 21.31
C ASP A 345 0.51 -8.55 20.07
N TRP A 346 1.58 -7.93 19.58
CA TRP A 346 1.56 -7.16 18.32
C TRP A 346 1.24 -8.05 17.11
N PHE A 347 1.86 -9.22 17.00
CA PHE A 347 1.57 -10.19 15.96
C PHE A 347 0.13 -10.70 16.03
N GLN A 348 -0.35 -11.02 17.23
CA GLN A 348 -1.74 -11.40 17.43
C GLN A 348 -2.71 -10.32 16.94
N THR A 349 -2.52 -9.09 17.39
CA THR A 349 -3.38 -7.97 17.00
C THR A 349 -3.32 -7.73 15.49
N PHE A 350 -2.12 -7.80 14.88
CA PHE A 350 -1.95 -7.65 13.44
C PHE A 350 -2.80 -8.66 12.67
N PHE A 351 -2.68 -9.94 12.99
CA PHE A 351 -3.42 -10.98 12.28
C PHE A 351 -4.92 -10.95 12.56
N GLU A 352 -5.34 -10.76 13.81
CA GLU A 352 -6.76 -10.71 14.17
C GLU A 352 -7.46 -9.51 13.50
N SER A 353 -6.80 -8.36 13.44
CA SER A 353 -7.34 -7.17 12.80
C SER A 353 -7.47 -7.35 11.28
N ASN A 354 -6.46 -7.94 10.63
CA ASN A 354 -6.52 -8.28 9.21
C ASN A 354 -7.60 -9.33 8.90
N ALA A 355 -7.74 -10.33 9.76
CA ALA A 355 -8.79 -11.35 9.65
C ALA A 355 -10.18 -10.70 9.72
N ARG A 356 -10.41 -9.84 10.73
CA ARG A 356 -11.67 -9.12 10.95
C ARG A 356 -11.97 -8.10 9.86
N ALA A 357 -10.96 -7.33 9.43
CA ALA A 357 -11.10 -6.32 8.39
C ALA A 357 -11.36 -6.91 7.00
N GLY A 358 -11.12 -8.19 6.78
CA GLY A 358 -11.33 -8.84 5.49
C GLY A 358 -10.15 -8.75 4.53
N SER A 359 -8.93 -8.43 5.01
CA SER A 359 -7.73 -8.39 4.19
C SER A 359 -7.50 -9.71 3.45
N GLY A 360 -7.05 -9.65 2.20
CA GLY A 360 -6.74 -10.82 1.39
C GLY A 360 -5.47 -11.52 1.85
N GLY A 361 -4.47 -10.75 2.31
CA GLY A 361 -3.21 -11.27 2.81
C GLY A 361 -2.63 -10.44 3.96
N ALA A 362 -1.94 -11.11 4.88
CA ALA A 362 -1.22 -10.49 5.99
C ALA A 362 0.16 -11.17 6.11
N MET A 363 1.20 -10.43 5.74
CA MET A 363 2.58 -10.90 5.70
C MET A 363 3.43 -10.17 6.73
N PHE A 364 4.37 -10.86 7.33
CA PHE A 364 5.31 -10.27 8.28
C PHE A 364 6.74 -10.22 7.73
N TRP A 365 7.53 -9.31 8.25
CA TRP A 365 8.96 -9.16 8.02
C TRP A 365 9.69 -9.62 9.29
N ILE A 366 10.48 -10.69 9.27
CA ILE A 366 10.88 -11.61 8.22
C ILE A 366 11.12 -13.01 8.83
N LEU A 367 10.72 -14.09 8.17
CA LEU A 367 11.09 -15.45 8.60
C LEU A 367 12.53 -15.73 8.20
N THR A 368 13.38 -16.07 9.17
CA THR A 368 14.82 -16.16 8.98
C THR A 368 15.46 -17.26 9.84
N PRO A 369 16.54 -17.90 9.35
CA PRO A 369 17.38 -18.75 10.21
C PRO A 369 18.21 -17.95 11.22
N ASP A 370 18.43 -16.65 10.99
CA ASP A 370 19.33 -15.83 11.80
C ASP A 370 18.62 -15.18 12.99
N PRO A 371 18.96 -15.54 14.23
CA PRO A 371 18.34 -14.97 15.43
C PRO A 371 18.78 -13.52 15.73
N ARG A 372 19.79 -12.99 15.04
CA ARG A 372 20.34 -11.64 15.27
C ARG A 372 19.53 -10.54 14.57
N ARG A 373 18.70 -10.87 13.58
CA ARG A 373 17.90 -9.89 12.86
C ARG A 373 16.86 -9.21 13.77
N GLY A 374 16.87 -7.89 13.85
CA GLY A 374 16.03 -7.11 14.76
C GLY A 374 14.52 -7.34 14.64
N TYR A 375 13.99 -7.44 13.42
CA TYR A 375 12.61 -7.80 13.12
C TYR A 375 12.42 -9.28 12.76
N GLY A 376 13.48 -10.06 12.81
CA GLY A 376 13.46 -11.45 12.41
C GLY A 376 12.67 -12.34 13.37
N VAL A 377 11.79 -13.15 12.81
CA VAL A 377 11.14 -14.28 13.48
C VAL A 377 11.93 -15.52 13.11
N THR A 378 12.68 -16.08 14.07
CA THR A 378 13.61 -17.16 13.79
C THR A 378 13.10 -18.51 14.25
N TYR A 379 13.31 -19.52 13.42
CA TYR A 379 13.04 -20.93 13.75
C TYR A 379 14.30 -21.67 14.28
N SER A 380 15.46 -21.05 14.26
CA SER A 380 16.70 -21.68 14.69
C SER A 380 16.86 -21.75 16.20
N THR A 381 16.06 -21.01 16.95
CA THR A 381 16.03 -21.00 18.42
C THR A 381 14.58 -21.00 18.93
N PRO A 382 14.31 -21.40 20.19
CA PRO A 382 12.96 -21.35 20.76
C PRO A 382 12.49 -19.93 21.13
N ARG A 383 13.30 -18.89 20.87
CA ARG A 383 13.00 -17.49 21.22
C ARG A 383 11.59 -17.07 20.78
N ASP A 384 11.21 -17.39 19.55
CA ASP A 384 9.99 -16.88 18.91
C ASP A 384 8.82 -17.89 18.96
N ALA A 385 8.88 -18.88 19.85
CA ALA A 385 7.84 -19.93 19.96
C ALA A 385 6.42 -19.37 20.14
N GLN A 386 6.26 -18.28 20.92
CA GLN A 386 4.96 -17.63 21.11
C GLN A 386 4.48 -16.96 19.80
N VAL A 387 5.38 -16.27 19.08
CA VAL A 387 5.05 -15.65 17.78
C VAL A 387 4.63 -16.73 16.78
N PHE A 388 5.34 -17.87 16.73
CA PHE A 388 4.95 -18.99 15.86
C PHE A 388 3.57 -19.55 16.18
N SER A 389 3.21 -19.63 17.47
CA SER A 389 1.86 -20.02 17.88
C SER A 389 0.80 -19.06 17.32
N LYS A 390 1.05 -17.73 17.39
CA LYS A 390 0.13 -16.73 16.82
C LYS A 390 0.02 -16.80 15.31
N ILE A 391 1.14 -17.00 14.60
CA ILE A 391 1.18 -17.19 13.14
C ILE A 391 0.34 -18.43 12.74
N ASN A 392 0.57 -19.57 13.41
CA ASN A 392 -0.16 -20.81 13.11
C ASN A 392 -1.67 -20.68 13.37
N GLN A 393 -2.05 -20.04 14.48
CA GLN A 393 -3.44 -19.76 14.79
C GLN A 393 -4.09 -18.86 13.73
N ALA A 394 -3.39 -17.82 13.33
CA ALA A 394 -3.84 -16.90 12.28
C ALA A 394 -4.02 -17.62 10.94
N ALA A 395 -3.07 -18.47 10.54
CA ALA A 395 -3.18 -19.25 9.30
C ALA A 395 -4.43 -20.12 9.25
N LYS A 396 -4.78 -20.79 10.37
CA LYS A 396 -6.03 -21.55 10.51
C LYS A 396 -7.25 -20.66 10.40
N THR A 397 -7.22 -19.48 11.04
CA THR A 397 -8.32 -18.50 10.99
C THR A 397 -8.55 -18.00 9.57
N PHE A 398 -7.50 -17.60 8.85
CA PHE A 398 -7.61 -17.13 7.48
C PHE A 398 -8.15 -18.22 6.53
N ALA A 399 -7.69 -19.44 6.67
CA ALA A 399 -8.20 -20.59 5.90
C ALA A 399 -9.69 -20.86 6.18
N SER A 400 -10.09 -20.82 7.46
CA SER A 400 -11.49 -20.99 7.86
C SER A 400 -12.40 -19.88 7.33
N LEU A 401 -11.95 -18.62 7.40
CA LEU A 401 -12.68 -17.47 6.88
C LEU A 401 -12.83 -17.55 5.36
N ALA A 402 -11.79 -17.96 4.62
CA ALA A 402 -11.87 -18.18 3.18
C ALA A 402 -12.88 -19.28 2.83
N ALA A 403 -12.90 -20.39 3.59
CA ALA A 403 -13.83 -21.49 3.37
C ALA A 403 -15.28 -21.13 3.74
N ALA A 404 -15.48 -20.23 4.71
CA ALA A 404 -16.79 -19.81 5.20
C ALA A 404 -17.40 -18.64 4.41
N GLU A 405 -16.71 -18.10 3.40
CA GLU A 405 -17.22 -17.00 2.59
C GLU A 405 -18.30 -17.45 1.60
N PRO A 406 -19.59 -17.42 1.93
CA PRO A 406 -20.66 -17.55 0.96
C PRO A 406 -21.06 -16.18 0.45
N GLN A 407 -21.81 -16.14 -0.64
CA GLN A 407 -22.35 -15.00 -1.38
C GLN A 407 -22.95 -13.86 -0.54
N GLN A 408 -23.23 -14.08 0.73
CA GLN A 408 -23.89 -13.12 1.64
C GLN A 408 -23.00 -11.94 2.07
N ARG A 409 -21.67 -12.10 2.07
CA ARG A 409 -20.74 -11.01 2.42
C ARG A 409 -20.47 -10.03 1.28
N LEU A 410 -20.85 -10.33 0.05
CA LEU A 410 -20.87 -9.28 -1.01
C LEU A 410 -21.88 -8.18 -0.66
N ALA A 411 -23.02 -8.55 -0.08
CA ALA A 411 -24.01 -7.59 0.41
C ALA A 411 -23.52 -6.88 1.69
N ASP A 412 -22.76 -7.56 2.55
CA ASP A 412 -22.18 -6.97 3.76
C ASP A 412 -20.92 -6.17 3.44
N ALA A 413 -20.06 -6.60 2.53
CA ALA A 413 -18.96 -5.78 2.01
C ALA A 413 -19.49 -4.56 1.24
N GLN A 414 -20.57 -4.68 0.49
CA GLN A 414 -21.25 -3.53 -0.11
C GLN A 414 -21.95 -2.66 0.93
N ARG A 415 -22.41 -3.21 2.07
CA ARG A 415 -22.88 -2.43 3.23
C ARG A 415 -21.72 -1.80 4.00
N HIS A 416 -20.54 -2.42 4.03
CA HIS A 416 -19.31 -1.86 4.60
C HIS A 416 -18.59 -0.91 3.63
N LEU A 417 -18.94 -0.89 2.33
CA LEU A 417 -18.60 0.16 1.36
C LEU A 417 -19.37 1.46 1.63
N VAL A 418 -20.45 1.42 2.41
CA VAL A 418 -20.92 2.63 3.09
C VAL A 418 -19.83 2.97 4.09
N PRO A 419 -19.13 4.12 3.95
CA PRO A 419 -18.12 4.50 4.94
C PRO A 419 -18.81 4.49 6.29
N ARG A 420 -18.50 3.51 7.15
CA ARG A 420 -18.71 3.70 8.57
C ARG A 420 -18.00 5.00 8.86
N GLN A 421 -18.68 5.93 9.47
CA GLN A 421 -18.13 7.19 9.94
C GLN A 421 -16.83 6.85 10.65
N PHE A 422 -15.69 7.16 10.01
CA PHE A 422 -14.39 6.98 10.62
C PHE A 422 -14.22 8.10 11.63
N ALA A 423 -14.78 7.93 12.81
CA ALA A 423 -14.43 8.72 13.98
C ALA A 423 -13.06 8.22 14.45
N TRP A 424 -12.00 8.87 14.00
CA TRP A 424 -10.71 8.70 14.59
C TRP A 424 -10.73 9.33 15.98
N ASN A 425 -10.48 8.53 17.03
CA ASN A 425 -10.31 8.92 18.42
C ASN A 425 -11.54 9.47 19.20
N LYS A 426 -12.76 9.28 18.73
CA LYS A 426 -13.93 9.38 19.62
C LYS A 426 -14.85 8.20 19.39
N SER A 427 -15.35 7.59 20.47
CA SER A 427 -16.38 6.57 20.39
C SER A 427 -17.63 7.15 19.71
N ILE A 428 -18.39 6.33 19.01
CA ILE A 428 -19.67 6.73 18.36
C ILE A 428 -20.64 7.35 19.38
N ALA A 429 -20.47 7.09 20.66
CA ALA A 429 -21.23 7.70 21.75
C ALA A 429 -21.03 9.21 21.93
N ASP A 430 -19.92 9.78 21.39
CA ASP A 430 -19.65 11.22 21.46
C ASP A 430 -20.28 12.00 20.28
N VAL A 431 -20.99 11.36 19.37
CA VAL A 431 -21.70 11.98 18.23
C VAL A 431 -23.18 12.27 18.58
N GLU A 432 -23.45 12.63 19.83
CA GLU A 432 -24.81 13.08 20.22
C GLU A 432 -25.18 14.50 19.74
N ALA A 433 -24.33 15.18 19.02
CA ALA A 433 -24.65 16.48 18.47
C ALA A 433 -24.76 16.40 16.94
N MET A 434 -25.89 15.96 16.42
CA MET A 434 -26.29 16.21 15.03
C MET A 434 -26.18 17.71 14.75
N PRO A 435 -25.75 18.13 13.54
CA PRO A 435 -25.79 19.54 13.19
C PRO A 435 -27.24 20.04 13.31
N GLN A 436 -27.40 21.25 13.79
CA GLN A 436 -28.71 21.88 13.77
C GLN A 436 -29.15 22.06 12.32
N MET A 437 -30.29 21.51 11.95
CA MET A 437 -30.84 21.61 10.61
C MET A 437 -32.01 22.61 10.60
N THR A 438 -32.00 23.54 9.67
CA THR A 438 -33.09 24.50 9.46
C THR A 438 -33.48 24.48 7.99
N VAL A 439 -34.77 24.29 7.72
CA VAL A 439 -35.36 24.47 6.39
C VAL A 439 -35.83 25.91 6.30
N ARG A 440 -35.33 26.69 5.35
CA ARG A 440 -35.68 28.10 5.15
C ARG A 440 -36.91 28.23 4.27
N GLU A 441 -37.50 29.42 4.21
CA GLU A 441 -38.69 29.74 3.40
C GLU A 441 -38.47 29.48 1.91
N ASP A 442 -37.25 29.73 1.40
CA ASP A 442 -36.81 29.44 0.04
C ASP A 442 -36.56 27.96 -0.26
N LYS A 443 -36.88 27.09 0.69
CA LYS A 443 -36.66 25.64 0.68
C LYS A 443 -35.17 25.22 0.73
N SER A 444 -34.24 26.15 0.92
CA SER A 444 -32.85 25.78 1.21
C SER A 444 -32.75 25.11 2.56
N ILE A 445 -31.79 24.19 2.69
CA ILE A 445 -31.53 23.47 3.94
C ILE A 445 -30.18 23.97 4.49
N LEU A 446 -30.20 24.54 5.70
CA LEU A 446 -29.03 25.00 6.40
C LEU A 446 -28.66 24.01 7.51
N TYR A 447 -27.44 23.49 7.47
CA TYR A 447 -26.82 22.73 8.55
C TYR A 447 -25.80 23.61 9.27
N GLN A 448 -25.89 23.66 10.59
CA GLN A 448 -25.00 24.44 11.44
C GLN A 448 -24.28 23.51 12.43
N PHE A 449 -22.95 23.52 12.37
CA PHE A 449 -22.08 22.70 13.23
C PHE A 449 -21.38 23.58 14.26
N LYS A 450 -21.31 23.11 15.51
CA LYS A 450 -20.36 23.67 16.46
C LYS A 450 -18.92 23.34 16.00
N PRO A 451 -17.95 24.26 16.07
CA PRO A 451 -16.58 23.99 15.61
C PRO A 451 -15.97 22.71 16.19
N GLY A 452 -16.14 22.47 17.49
CA GLY A 452 -15.62 21.28 18.16
C GLY A 452 -16.25 19.94 17.77
N MET A 453 -17.26 19.92 16.91
CA MET A 453 -17.84 18.69 16.35
C MET A 453 -16.99 18.07 15.25
N ALA A 454 -15.97 18.76 14.73
CA ALA A 454 -15.08 18.19 13.73
C ALA A 454 -14.26 17.03 14.29
N SER A 455 -14.00 16.05 13.44
CA SER A 455 -12.86 15.16 13.63
C SER A 455 -11.60 15.85 13.11
N ALA A 456 -10.57 15.98 13.97
CA ALA A 456 -9.27 16.49 13.56
C ALA A 456 -8.30 15.34 13.34
N GLN A 457 -7.55 15.42 12.25
CA GLN A 457 -6.64 14.33 11.89
C GLN A 457 -5.34 14.85 11.29
N ARG A 458 -4.24 14.16 11.60
CA ARG A 458 -2.90 14.32 11.01
C ARG A 458 -2.19 15.61 11.34
N PHE A 459 -2.72 16.40 12.19
CA PHE A 459 -2.00 17.50 12.78
C PHE A 459 -1.00 16.98 13.81
N GLU A 460 0.15 17.61 13.92
CA GLU A 460 1.15 17.32 14.96
C GLU A 460 0.61 17.56 16.36
N LYS A 461 -0.23 18.59 16.49
CA LYS A 461 -0.93 18.91 17.73
C LYS A 461 -2.37 19.29 17.42
N ILE A 462 -3.28 18.88 18.26
CA ILE A 462 -4.71 19.15 18.13
C ILE A 462 -5.24 19.65 19.47
N GLY A 463 -6.09 20.67 19.42
CA GLY A 463 -6.86 21.12 20.56
C GLY A 463 -8.30 21.40 20.17
N SER A 464 -9.26 21.10 21.03
CA SER A 464 -10.67 21.31 20.76
C SER A 464 -11.46 21.66 22.00
N GLY A 465 -12.54 22.43 21.81
CA GLY A 465 -13.57 22.74 22.77
C GLY A 465 -14.90 22.95 22.04
N PRO A 466 -16.01 23.19 22.77
CA PRO A 466 -17.32 23.33 22.12
C PRO A 466 -17.35 24.42 21.03
N GLY A 467 -16.63 25.51 21.23
CA GLY A 467 -16.61 26.68 20.33
C GLY A 467 -15.39 26.76 19.41
N TYR A 468 -14.46 25.81 19.46
CA TYR A 468 -13.26 25.83 18.63
C TYR A 468 -12.69 24.44 18.38
N ILE A 469 -11.95 24.32 17.30
CA ILE A 469 -11.04 23.22 17.01
C ILE A 469 -9.84 23.75 16.23
N TRP A 470 -8.65 23.33 16.59
CA TRP A 470 -7.44 23.69 15.86
C TRP A 470 -6.54 22.49 15.66
N GLY A 471 -5.75 22.53 14.59
CA GLY A 471 -4.67 21.61 14.33
C GLY A 471 -3.42 22.37 13.89
N TYR A 472 -2.27 21.98 14.40
CA TYR A 472 -0.96 22.49 14.02
C TYR A 472 -0.27 21.51 13.07
N GLY A 473 0.38 22.02 12.04
CA GLY A 473 1.00 21.23 10.98
C GLY A 473 0.06 20.93 9.82
N SER A 474 0.42 19.96 8.99
CA SER A 474 -0.41 19.49 7.88
C SER A 474 -1.47 18.50 8.38
N GLY A 475 -2.73 18.74 8.03
CA GLY A 475 -3.80 17.89 8.48
C GLY A 475 -5.15 18.29 7.91
N TYR A 476 -6.23 17.79 8.50
CA TYR A 476 -7.57 18.22 8.12
C TYR A 476 -8.57 18.15 9.28
N LEU A 477 -9.58 19.01 9.17
CA LEU A 477 -10.77 19.05 10.02
C LEU A 477 -11.97 18.60 9.19
N GLU A 478 -12.76 17.64 9.67
CA GLU A 478 -13.87 17.05 8.92
C GLU A 478 -15.18 17.07 9.69
N TYR A 479 -16.24 17.45 9.01
CA TYR A 479 -17.64 17.40 9.47
C TYR A 479 -18.43 16.48 8.56
N ALA A 480 -19.42 15.78 9.09
CA ALA A 480 -20.27 14.88 8.33
C ALA A 480 -21.75 15.15 8.57
N ILE A 481 -22.54 15.17 7.50
CA ILE A 481 -24.00 15.17 7.56
C ILE A 481 -24.46 13.74 7.32
N GLY A 482 -24.89 13.07 8.41
CA GLY A 482 -25.28 11.65 8.36
C GLY A 482 -26.63 11.37 7.73
N GLU A 483 -27.52 12.35 7.69
CA GLU A 483 -28.86 12.20 7.14
C GLU A 483 -28.85 12.19 5.61
N ARG A 484 -29.78 11.43 5.04
CA ARG A 484 -30.08 11.45 3.60
C ARG A 484 -30.81 12.75 3.24
N ALA A 485 -30.09 13.86 3.14
CA ALA A 485 -30.67 15.02 2.48
C ALA A 485 -31.12 14.60 1.08
N ASP A 486 -32.32 14.98 0.67
CA ASP A 486 -32.76 14.78 -0.72
C ASP A 486 -31.96 15.69 -1.65
N ARG A 487 -30.82 15.17 -2.11
CA ARG A 487 -29.85 15.88 -2.94
C ARG A 487 -30.26 15.93 -4.42
N ARG A 488 -31.37 15.32 -4.76
CA ARG A 488 -31.81 15.21 -6.16
C ARG A 488 -32.13 16.55 -6.82
N ARG A 489 -32.37 17.57 -6.01
CA ARG A 489 -32.75 18.93 -6.45
C ARG A 489 -31.74 20.01 -6.06
N VAL A 490 -30.65 19.67 -5.39
CA VAL A 490 -29.65 20.67 -4.97
C VAL A 490 -28.91 21.22 -6.17
N SER A 491 -29.00 22.54 -6.39
CA SER A 491 -28.32 23.27 -7.45
C SER A 491 -27.03 23.95 -7.00
N GLU A 492 -26.93 24.28 -5.73
CA GLU A 492 -25.75 24.94 -5.13
C GLU A 492 -25.48 24.42 -3.70
N ILE A 493 -24.22 24.29 -3.35
CA ILE A 493 -23.77 24.05 -1.98
C ILE A 493 -22.90 25.23 -1.56
N ILE A 494 -23.21 25.83 -0.43
CA ILE A 494 -22.43 26.92 0.14
C ILE A 494 -21.89 26.46 1.49
N VAL A 495 -20.57 26.55 1.67
CA VAL A 495 -19.91 26.24 2.95
C VAL A 495 -19.27 27.51 3.49
N ARG A 496 -19.56 27.86 4.76
CA ARG A 496 -19.01 29.01 5.47
C ARG A 496 -18.33 28.55 6.75
N ALA A 497 -17.11 29.05 6.99
CA ALA A 497 -16.37 28.79 8.20
C ALA A 497 -15.53 29.99 8.59
N HIS A 498 -15.36 30.22 9.89
CA HIS A 498 -14.45 31.20 10.44
C HIS A 498 -13.09 30.57 10.68
N LEU A 499 -12.08 30.96 9.90
CA LEU A 499 -10.75 30.34 9.86
C LEU A 499 -9.67 31.33 10.31
N GLN A 500 -8.67 30.79 10.98
CA GLN A 500 -7.48 31.52 11.41
C GLN A 500 -6.27 30.59 11.30
N PRO A 501 -5.08 31.07 10.86
CA PRO A 501 -3.87 30.29 10.95
C PRO A 501 -3.48 29.98 12.40
N VAL A 502 -2.85 28.85 12.64
CA VAL A 502 -2.18 28.52 13.90
C VAL A 502 -0.69 28.71 13.70
N ALA A 503 -0.09 29.63 14.45
CA ALA A 503 1.32 29.91 14.39
C ALA A 503 2.08 29.36 15.60
N PRO A 504 3.39 29.05 15.49
CA PRO A 504 4.26 28.88 16.63
C PRO A 504 4.26 30.13 17.52
N ILE A 505 4.52 29.96 18.80
CA ILE A 505 4.48 31.04 19.81
C ILE A 505 5.48 32.16 19.49
N ASP A 506 6.57 31.82 18.82
CA ASP A 506 7.70 32.69 18.48
C ASP A 506 7.72 33.18 17.02
N ALA A 507 6.72 32.84 16.22
CA ALA A 507 6.65 33.29 14.84
C ALA A 507 6.21 34.75 14.73
N SER A 508 6.85 35.51 13.83
CA SER A 508 6.36 36.84 13.46
C SER A 508 4.99 36.71 12.77
N ARG A 509 3.96 37.26 13.40
CA ARG A 509 2.56 37.14 12.98
C ARG A 509 2.27 37.72 11.60
N GLU A 510 3.10 38.68 11.15
CA GLU A 510 2.94 39.34 9.85
C GLU A 510 3.12 38.43 8.64
N PHE A 511 3.83 37.32 8.82
CA PHE A 511 4.11 36.36 7.74
C PHE A 511 3.31 35.05 7.84
N VAL A 512 2.50 34.93 8.88
CA VAL A 512 1.74 33.69 9.11
C VAL A 512 0.50 33.65 8.21
N LYS A 513 0.47 32.69 7.32
CA LYS A 513 -0.68 32.39 6.47
C LYS A 513 -0.78 30.88 6.26
N THR A 514 -2.00 30.41 6.07
CA THR A 514 -2.27 28.99 5.86
C THR A 514 -3.15 28.81 4.63
N ARG A 515 -2.79 27.87 3.77
CA ARG A 515 -3.66 27.47 2.67
C ARG A 515 -4.63 26.41 3.16
N VAL A 516 -5.92 26.72 3.07
CA VAL A 516 -7.00 25.80 3.40
C VAL A 516 -7.75 25.42 2.13
N THR A 517 -7.81 24.13 1.84
CA THR A 517 -8.55 23.56 0.73
C THR A 517 -9.82 22.88 1.23
N LEU A 518 -10.97 23.27 0.70
CA LEU A 518 -12.23 22.60 1.00
C LEU A 518 -12.40 21.38 0.08
N LEU A 519 -12.65 20.23 0.70
CA LEU A 519 -13.07 19.01 -0.01
C LEU A 519 -14.49 18.64 0.43
N ILE A 520 -15.35 18.29 -0.54
CA ILE A 520 -16.65 17.69 -0.27
C ILE A 520 -16.67 16.28 -0.86
N ASN A 521 -16.85 15.28 -0.01
CA ASN A 521 -16.75 13.87 -0.38
C ASN A 521 -15.48 13.55 -1.19
N GLY A 522 -14.35 14.18 -0.81
CA GLY A 522 -13.07 14.03 -1.47
C GLY A 522 -12.83 14.90 -2.71
N TRP A 523 -13.83 15.65 -3.19
CA TRP A 523 -13.67 16.57 -4.33
C TRP A 523 -13.15 17.93 -3.89
N ASN A 524 -12.11 18.40 -4.57
CA ASN A 524 -11.55 19.72 -4.33
C ASN A 524 -12.52 20.81 -4.79
N CYS A 525 -13.00 21.60 -3.83
CA CYS A 525 -13.96 22.70 -4.03
C CYS A 525 -13.29 24.08 -4.01
N GLY A 526 -11.98 24.11 -4.02
CA GLY A 526 -11.17 25.33 -4.05
C GLY A 526 -10.36 25.56 -2.77
N SER A 527 -9.28 26.31 -2.93
CA SER A 527 -8.38 26.68 -1.84
C SER A 527 -8.50 28.17 -1.50
N ARG A 528 -8.26 28.51 -0.25
CA ARG A 528 -8.15 29.88 0.25
C ARG A 528 -6.85 30.04 1.02
N LEU A 529 -6.17 31.14 0.81
CA LEU A 529 -5.04 31.55 1.62
C LEU A 529 -5.58 32.41 2.76
N ILE A 530 -5.41 31.93 4.00
CA ILE A 530 -5.90 32.59 5.20
C ILE A 530 -4.72 33.31 5.84
N PRO A 531 -4.67 34.67 5.82
CA PRO A 531 -3.65 35.43 6.54
C PRO A 531 -3.96 35.43 8.04
N PHE A 532 -2.96 35.73 8.84
CA PHE A 532 -3.13 36.05 10.24
C PHE A 532 -3.57 37.51 10.37
N GLU A 533 -4.72 37.74 11.01
CA GLU A 533 -5.17 39.11 11.28
C GLU A 533 -4.47 39.65 12.54
N PRO A 534 -4.01 40.93 12.51
CA PRO A 534 -3.28 41.51 13.62
C PRO A 534 -4.04 41.53 14.96
N ASP A 535 -5.37 41.63 14.89
CA ASP A 535 -6.26 41.61 16.05
C ASP A 535 -6.64 40.17 16.48
N GLY A 536 -6.10 39.16 15.79
CA GLY A 536 -6.34 37.76 16.09
C GLY A 536 -7.73 37.26 15.74
N LYS A 537 -8.54 37.99 14.97
CA LYS A 537 -9.90 37.57 14.62
C LYS A 537 -9.91 36.55 13.49
N PRO A 538 -10.71 35.48 13.61
CA PRO A 538 -10.91 34.56 12.51
C PRO A 538 -11.64 35.21 11.34
N LEU A 539 -11.15 34.96 10.12
CA LEU A 539 -11.76 35.44 8.89
C LEU A 539 -12.86 34.47 8.42
N ILE A 540 -14.01 35.03 8.05
CA ILE A 540 -15.05 34.25 7.41
C ILE A 540 -14.62 33.88 5.99
N GLN A 541 -14.69 32.59 5.69
CA GLN A 541 -14.43 32.04 4.36
C GLN A 541 -15.71 31.41 3.82
N GLU A 542 -16.01 31.70 2.57
CA GLU A 542 -17.16 31.13 1.88
C GLU A 542 -16.71 30.41 0.60
N TRP A 543 -17.18 29.17 0.43
CA TRP A 543 -17.05 28.40 -0.81
C TRP A 543 -18.43 28.18 -1.39
N ARG A 544 -18.60 28.48 -2.67
CA ARG A 544 -19.82 28.22 -3.44
C ARG A 544 -19.53 27.22 -4.54
N MET A 545 -20.34 26.18 -4.64
CA MET A 545 -20.17 25.10 -5.59
C MET A 545 -21.44 24.88 -6.38
N THR A 546 -21.35 25.08 -7.68
CA THR A 546 -22.36 24.78 -8.68
C THR A 546 -21.86 23.67 -9.60
N GLY A 547 -22.70 22.86 -10.21
CA GLY A 547 -22.27 21.80 -11.12
C GLY A 547 -21.64 20.55 -10.47
N LEU A 548 -21.35 20.59 -9.17
CA LEU A 548 -20.89 19.43 -8.37
C LEU A 548 -21.95 18.33 -8.32
N LEU A 549 -23.17 18.64 -8.62
CA LEU A 549 -24.37 17.83 -8.50
C LEU A 549 -24.39 16.59 -9.36
N LEU A 550 -23.83 16.62 -10.55
CA LEU A 550 -23.71 15.42 -11.39
C LEU A 550 -22.86 14.35 -10.72
N ARG A 551 -21.88 14.78 -9.92
CA ARG A 551 -20.96 13.90 -9.19
C ARG A 551 -21.54 13.45 -7.85
N LEU A 552 -22.24 14.33 -7.13
CA LEU A 552 -22.95 13.98 -5.90
C LEU A 552 -24.17 13.06 -6.16
N ARG A 553 -24.78 13.13 -7.33
CA ARG A 553 -25.84 12.18 -7.75
C ARG A 553 -25.31 10.75 -7.86
N ALA A 554 -24.06 10.56 -8.24
CA ALA A 554 -23.44 9.25 -8.27
C ALA A 554 -23.16 8.67 -6.86
N MET A 555 -23.17 9.53 -5.83
CA MET A 555 -22.91 9.18 -4.44
C MET A 555 -24.21 9.07 -3.60
N ARG A 556 -25.30 8.64 -4.21
CA ARG A 556 -26.58 8.44 -3.51
C ARG A 556 -26.42 7.53 -2.30
N GLY A 557 -26.79 8.01 -1.13
CA GLY A 557 -26.76 7.25 0.13
C GLY A 557 -25.50 7.40 0.95
N LEU A 558 -24.48 8.16 0.49
CA LEU A 558 -23.32 8.48 1.28
C LEU A 558 -23.56 9.73 2.15
N PRO A 559 -22.99 9.81 3.38
CA PRO A 559 -22.94 11.04 4.15
C PRO A 559 -22.27 12.16 3.36
N LEU A 560 -22.68 13.41 3.58
CA LEU A 560 -21.98 14.55 3.04
C LEU A 560 -20.80 14.86 3.96
N GLN A 561 -19.58 14.61 3.50
CA GLN A 561 -18.33 14.90 4.22
C GLN A 561 -17.79 16.26 3.78
N ILE A 562 -17.58 17.15 4.74
CA ILE A 562 -17.04 18.49 4.56
C ILE A 562 -15.67 18.52 5.21
N ARG A 563 -14.59 18.65 4.43
CA ARG A 563 -13.23 18.56 4.93
C ARG A 563 -12.45 19.82 4.60
N PHE A 564 -11.88 20.44 5.63
CA PHE A 564 -10.92 21.53 5.53
C PHE A 564 -9.52 20.97 5.64
N THR A 565 -8.79 20.92 4.55
CA THR A 565 -7.43 20.38 4.49
C THR A 565 -6.42 21.50 4.50
N VAL A 566 -5.42 21.39 5.37
CA VAL A 566 -4.31 22.33 5.48
C VAL A 566 -3.11 21.79 4.75
N THR A 567 -2.57 22.59 3.83
CA THR A 567 -1.31 22.31 3.13
C THR A 567 -0.37 23.48 3.38
N PRO A 568 0.80 23.28 4.00
CA PRO A 568 1.77 24.36 4.21
C PRO A 568 2.33 24.83 2.86
N GLU A 569 2.58 26.13 2.73
CA GLU A 569 3.19 26.74 1.52
C GLU A 569 4.71 26.85 1.60
N SER A 570 5.32 26.58 2.75
CA SER A 570 6.76 26.68 2.98
C SER A 570 7.20 25.63 4.00
N ASP A 571 8.50 25.55 4.26
CA ASP A 571 9.10 24.68 5.29
C ASP A 571 8.63 24.97 6.73
N TRP A 572 7.74 25.93 6.91
CA TRP A 572 7.11 26.28 8.17
C TRP A 572 5.75 25.64 8.26
N LEU A 573 5.60 24.72 9.19
CA LEU A 573 4.35 24.00 9.44
C LEU A 573 3.39 24.89 10.23
N TYR A 574 2.48 25.57 9.54
CA TYR A 574 1.35 26.22 10.17
C TYR A 574 0.12 25.34 10.11
N GLY A 575 -0.82 25.56 11.03
CA GLY A 575 -2.07 24.84 11.11
C GLY A 575 -3.27 25.73 10.82
N VAL A 576 -4.45 25.24 11.13
CA VAL A 576 -5.70 26.00 11.05
C VAL A 576 -6.49 25.89 12.36
N ASN A 577 -7.08 27.00 12.75
CA ASN A 577 -8.08 27.08 13.79
C ASN A 577 -9.44 27.43 13.16
N ILE A 578 -10.46 26.68 13.52
CA ILE A 578 -11.87 27.02 13.27
C ILE A 578 -12.46 27.40 14.62
N SER A 579 -12.82 28.66 14.79
CA SER A 579 -13.27 29.13 16.11
C SER A 579 -14.35 30.20 16.03
N ASN A 580 -15.05 30.35 17.16
CA ASN A 580 -16.06 31.35 17.39
C ASN A 580 -15.50 32.72 17.78
N TRP A 581 -14.19 32.90 17.82
CA TRP A 581 -13.60 34.09 18.38
C TRP A 581 -14.27 35.38 17.88
N PRO A 582 -14.79 36.22 18.74
CA PRO A 582 -14.12 37.35 19.31
C PRO A 582 -14.37 37.50 20.82
N GLU A 583 -13.33 37.83 21.57
CA GLU A 583 -13.37 38.30 22.94
C GLU A 583 -13.98 37.37 24.00
N GLY A 584 -13.13 36.55 24.60
CA GLY A 584 -13.45 35.75 25.77
C GLY A 584 -14.29 34.53 25.41
N TYR A 585 -13.86 33.42 25.92
CA TYR A 585 -14.46 32.07 25.77
C TYR A 585 -15.90 31.96 26.28
N ASP A 586 -16.81 32.84 25.86
CA ASP A 586 -18.21 32.69 26.22
C ASP A 586 -18.90 31.75 25.22
N ALA A 587 -19.27 30.57 25.70
CA ALA A 587 -19.92 29.50 24.95
C ALA A 587 -21.31 29.91 24.39
N LYS A 588 -21.76 31.13 24.59
CA LYS A 588 -23.07 31.61 24.17
C LYS A 588 -23.08 32.22 22.75
N ASP A 589 -21.92 32.62 22.23
CA ASP A 589 -21.82 33.26 20.92
C ASP A 589 -21.15 32.31 19.91
N THR A 590 -21.86 31.20 19.61
CA THR A 590 -21.37 30.18 18.69
C THR A 590 -21.58 30.61 17.25
N ARG A 591 -20.49 30.94 16.52
CA ARG A 591 -20.52 31.07 15.07
C ARG A 591 -20.34 29.68 14.45
N PRO A 592 -21.40 29.05 13.96
CA PRO A 592 -21.32 27.71 13.45
C PRO A 592 -20.57 27.65 12.12
N ILE A 593 -20.04 26.46 11.79
CA ILE A 593 -19.76 26.13 10.41
C ILE A 593 -21.10 25.89 9.74
N GLU A 594 -21.33 26.58 8.63
CA GLU A 594 -22.57 26.50 7.89
C GLU A 594 -22.41 25.73 6.59
N VAL A 595 -23.31 24.81 6.34
CA VAL A 595 -23.46 24.12 5.06
C VAL A 595 -24.90 24.34 4.57
N GLU A 596 -25.04 25.14 3.54
CA GLU A 596 -26.34 25.49 2.95
C GLU A 596 -26.52 24.74 1.63
N LEU A 597 -27.60 23.98 1.54
CA LEU A 597 -28.02 23.29 0.31
C LEU A 597 -29.17 24.07 -0.33
N ARG A 598 -28.95 24.61 -1.51
CA ARG A 598 -29.98 25.33 -2.32
C ARG A 598 -30.53 24.43 -3.43
N HIS A 599 -31.82 24.53 -3.67
CA HIS A 599 -32.52 23.74 -4.67
C HIS A 599 -32.67 24.48 -6.00
#